data_54cb8308c90ed09137f89d69f812e2e6
#
_entry.id   54cb8308c90ed09137f89d69f812e2e6
#
_cell.length_a   1.000
_cell.length_b   1.000
_cell.length_c   1.000
_cell.angle_alpha   90.00
_cell.angle_beta   90.00
_cell.angle_gamma   90.00
#
_symmetry.space_group_name_H-M   'P 1'
#
loop_
_entity.id
_entity.type
_entity.pdbx_description
1 polymer ?
#
loop_
_entity_poly.entity_id
_entity_poly.type
_entity_poly.pdbx_seq_one_letter_code
_entity_poly.pdbx_strand_id
1 'polypeptide(L)'
;VIKPIIATNKDIRDIIDGIDNGEGDLTKRVRVISNDEIADLGNGINLFMDKLQEILKLIIENTNYMENVVAEVDGSVVKSNDSASDLSAMTEELSATMQDVGLSVNTINDNADDMLKDVEIIATKSDDINQFSKEMKANAEKIESDARYNMVQTGEKVGNILDVLNKAIEDSKSVDQVNNLTNDILNISSQTNLLALNASIEAARAGEAGKGFAVVADEIRQLADSSRETANKIQSINSVVVAAVNNLSDNANNLVSYLQQTILPEFQTFVDGGVKYKENASYIENAMDEFVEKTDVLKKNMDEIAHSINTITTVVDEGAAGVNNAAISTQNLVEDIVNISNKMIENKSIAQNLKNSTNIFAKF
;
A
#
# COMPACT_ATOMS: atom_id res chain seq x y z
N VAL A 1 99.06 -4.95 71.17
CA VAL A 1 97.63 -5.31 71.27
C VAL A 1 96.73 -4.05 71.44
N ILE A 2 97.02 -3.09 72.33
CA ILE A 2 96.12 -1.96 72.67
C ILE A 2 96.00 -0.92 71.54
N LYS A 3 97.04 -0.59 70.80
CA LYS A 3 97.00 0.46 69.76
C LYS A 3 96.09 0.05 68.59
N PRO A 4 96.10 -1.18 68.04
CA PRO A 4 95.20 -1.61 67.00
C PRO A 4 93.72 -1.51 67.41
N ILE A 5 93.36 -1.99 68.61
CA ILE A 5 92.01 -1.95 69.17
C ILE A 5 91.48 -0.50 69.25
N ILE A 6 92.32 0.43 69.79
CA ILE A 6 91.92 1.85 69.88
C ILE A 6 91.72 2.46 68.52
N ALA A 7 92.53 2.15 67.51
CA ALA A 7 92.37 2.63 66.15
C ALA A 7 91.10 2.10 65.48
N THR A 8 90.82 0.80 65.58
CA THR A 8 89.61 0.16 65.03
C THR A 8 88.34 0.74 65.66
N ASN A 9 88.37 0.91 67.05
CA ASN A 9 87.23 1.48 67.75
C ASN A 9 87.00 2.94 67.32
N LYS A 10 88.08 3.73 67.12
CA LYS A 10 87.96 5.09 66.65
C LYS A 10 87.35 5.14 65.24
N ASP A 11 87.82 4.33 64.29
CA ASP A 11 87.33 4.31 62.90
C ASP A 11 85.83 3.88 62.91
N ILE A 12 85.41 2.90 63.74
CA ILE A 12 84.02 2.52 63.89
C ILE A 12 83.16 3.68 64.41
N ARG A 13 83.62 4.38 65.48
CA ARG A 13 82.91 5.56 65.99
C ARG A 13 82.79 6.67 64.99
N ASP A 14 83.84 6.98 64.24
CA ASP A 14 83.84 8.00 63.20
C ASP A 14 82.85 7.63 62.07
N ILE A 15 82.59 6.34 61.80
CA ILE A 15 81.57 5.86 60.84
C ILE A 15 80.19 6.04 61.46
N ILE A 16 79.97 5.63 62.72
CA ILE A 16 78.65 5.72 63.40
C ILE A 16 78.29 7.21 63.60
N ASP A 17 79.18 8.05 64.05
CA ASP A 17 78.91 9.47 64.22
C ASP A 17 78.53 10.15 62.87
N GLY A 18 79.12 9.74 61.78
CA GLY A 18 78.75 10.20 60.46
C GLY A 18 77.30 9.76 60.08
N ILE A 19 76.90 8.55 60.43
CA ILE A 19 75.54 8.03 60.17
C ILE A 19 74.54 8.79 61.06
N ASP A 20 74.80 8.96 62.32
CA ASP A 20 73.92 9.66 63.30
C ASP A 20 73.71 11.14 62.92
N ASN A 21 74.70 11.75 62.29
CA ASN A 21 74.65 13.14 61.86
C ASN A 21 74.02 13.29 60.44
N GLY A 22 73.60 12.20 59.79
CA GLY A 22 73.04 12.22 58.43
C GLY A 22 74.08 12.37 57.29
N GLU A 23 75.37 12.22 57.65
CA GLU A 23 76.53 12.26 56.75
C GLU A 23 77.17 10.89 56.59
N GLY A 24 76.39 9.83 56.69
CA GLY A 24 76.85 8.44 56.63
C GLY A 24 77.65 8.15 55.34
N ASP A 25 78.93 7.78 55.52
CA ASP A 25 79.82 7.42 54.41
C ASP A 25 80.18 5.92 54.50
N LEU A 26 79.46 5.14 53.72
CA LEU A 26 79.67 3.67 53.66
C LEU A 26 80.91 3.28 52.88
N THR A 27 81.60 4.23 52.20
CA THR A 27 82.86 3.92 51.53
C THR A 27 84.06 3.88 52.47
N LYS A 28 83.84 4.41 53.71
CA LYS A 28 84.86 4.34 54.76
C LYS A 28 85.12 2.90 55.17
N ARG A 29 86.41 2.59 55.48
CA ARG A 29 86.89 1.29 55.97
C ARG A 29 87.66 1.44 57.25
N VAL A 30 87.56 0.47 58.12
CA VAL A 30 88.37 0.32 59.30
C VAL A 30 89.80 -0.03 58.90
N ARG A 31 90.81 0.65 59.47
CA ARG A 31 92.24 0.40 59.19
C ARG A 31 92.68 -0.89 59.84
N VAL A 32 93.15 -1.84 59.05
CA VAL A 32 93.77 -3.10 59.52
C VAL A 32 95.26 -2.91 59.72
N ILE A 33 95.70 -2.71 60.95
CA ILE A 33 97.10 -2.36 61.30
C ILE A 33 97.78 -3.45 62.14
N SER A 34 97.17 -4.65 62.33
CA SER A 34 97.75 -5.80 63.01
C SER A 34 97.65 -7.05 62.08
N ASN A 35 98.29 -8.16 62.44
CA ASN A 35 98.23 -9.45 61.78
C ASN A 35 97.73 -10.53 62.73
N ASP A 36 96.84 -10.21 63.64
CA ASP A 36 96.29 -11.05 64.66
C ASP A 36 94.75 -11.03 64.60
N GLU A 37 94.04 -11.55 65.56
CA GLU A 37 92.59 -11.62 65.68
C GLU A 37 91.93 -10.24 65.50
N ILE A 38 92.67 -9.16 65.77
CA ILE A 38 92.15 -7.79 65.52
C ILE A 38 92.14 -7.45 64.02
N ALA A 39 93.11 -8.00 63.26
CA ALA A 39 93.08 -7.87 61.82
C ALA A 39 91.90 -8.63 61.23
N ASP A 40 91.59 -9.85 61.68
CA ASP A 40 90.40 -10.63 61.23
C ASP A 40 89.10 -9.89 61.56
N LEU A 41 89.01 -9.28 62.78
CA LEU A 41 87.87 -8.42 63.15
C LEU A 41 87.72 -7.24 62.22
N GLY A 42 88.79 -6.52 61.90
CA GLY A 42 88.82 -5.36 61.02
C GLY A 42 88.41 -5.75 59.59
N ASN A 43 88.86 -6.87 59.07
CA ASN A 43 88.47 -7.42 57.80
C ASN A 43 86.96 -7.83 57.73
N GLY A 44 86.47 -8.46 58.81
CA GLY A 44 85.06 -8.81 58.97
C GLY A 44 84.15 -7.59 58.94
N ILE A 45 84.56 -6.49 59.67
CA ILE A 45 83.79 -5.22 59.62
C ILE A 45 83.80 -4.59 58.22
N ASN A 46 84.94 -4.60 57.55
CA ASN A 46 85.03 -4.06 56.20
C ASN A 46 84.14 -4.87 55.24
N LEU A 47 84.10 -6.20 55.35
CA LEU A 47 83.19 -7.05 54.55
C LEU A 47 81.72 -6.78 54.85
N PHE A 48 81.41 -6.53 56.18
CA PHE A 48 80.04 -6.13 56.54
C PHE A 48 79.65 -4.80 55.92
N MET A 49 80.58 -3.82 55.90
CA MET A 49 80.35 -2.54 55.22
C MET A 49 80.13 -2.69 53.73
N ASP A 50 80.88 -3.56 53.06
CA ASP A 50 80.69 -3.88 51.64
C ASP A 50 79.29 -4.43 51.41
N LYS A 51 78.80 -5.36 52.19
CA LYS A 51 77.48 -5.96 52.13
C LYS A 51 76.38 -4.92 52.45
N LEU A 52 76.55 -4.06 53.41
CA LEU A 52 75.59 -3.01 53.72
C LEU A 52 75.47 -2.03 52.53
N GLN A 53 76.61 -1.62 51.94
CA GLN A 53 76.68 -0.76 50.81
C GLN A 53 75.89 -1.38 49.56
N GLU A 54 76.09 -2.68 49.33
CA GLU A 54 75.38 -3.43 48.26
C GLU A 54 73.85 -3.42 48.49
N ILE A 55 73.41 -3.69 49.77
CA ILE A 55 71.96 -3.72 50.10
C ILE A 55 71.34 -2.33 49.96
N LEU A 56 72.02 -1.28 50.42
CA LEU A 56 71.48 0.09 50.32
C LEU A 56 71.38 0.53 48.84
N LYS A 57 72.38 0.19 48.03
CA LYS A 57 72.30 0.48 46.59
C LYS A 57 71.07 -0.19 45.93
N LEU A 58 70.80 -1.47 46.23
CA LEU A 58 69.61 -2.18 45.77
C LEU A 58 68.34 -1.53 46.32
N ILE A 59 68.28 -1.06 47.54
CA ILE A 59 67.12 -0.37 48.10
C ILE A 59 66.82 0.92 47.31
N ILE A 60 67.88 1.72 47.03
CA ILE A 60 67.74 2.98 46.30
C ILE A 60 67.27 2.71 44.81
N GLU A 61 67.88 1.74 44.17
CA GLU A 61 67.50 1.35 42.80
C GLU A 61 66.05 0.90 42.78
N ASN A 62 65.61 0.03 43.68
CA ASN A 62 64.21 -0.44 43.77
C ASN A 62 63.25 0.68 44.14
N THR A 63 63.65 1.65 44.98
CA THR A 63 62.83 2.80 45.33
C THR A 63 62.61 3.72 44.14
N ASN A 64 63.64 4.01 43.33
CA ASN A 64 63.51 4.77 42.12
C ASN A 64 62.64 4.03 41.07
N TYR A 65 62.78 2.70 40.94
CA TYR A 65 61.92 1.89 40.12
C TYR A 65 60.46 1.97 40.54
N MET A 66 60.20 1.88 41.87
CA MET A 66 58.84 2.03 42.45
C MET A 66 58.23 3.39 42.13
N GLU A 67 59.00 4.50 42.23
CA GLU A 67 58.52 5.83 41.86
C GLU A 67 58.07 5.89 40.40
N ASN A 68 58.82 5.27 39.48
CA ASN A 68 58.44 5.19 38.05
C ASN A 68 57.18 4.36 37.82
N VAL A 69 57.06 3.18 38.46
CA VAL A 69 55.88 2.32 38.38
C VAL A 69 54.65 3.04 38.92
N VAL A 70 54.77 3.75 40.04
CA VAL A 70 53.67 4.53 40.59
C VAL A 70 53.20 5.60 39.61
N ALA A 71 54.11 6.32 38.97
CA ALA A 71 53.76 7.34 37.96
C ALA A 71 53.08 6.70 36.71
N GLU A 72 53.52 5.55 36.24
CA GLU A 72 52.92 4.84 35.10
C GLU A 72 51.52 4.33 35.43
N VAL A 73 51.34 3.74 36.63
CA VAL A 73 50.03 3.25 37.08
C VAL A 73 49.06 4.42 37.31
N ASP A 74 49.52 5.56 37.86
CA ASP A 74 48.69 6.75 38.04
C ASP A 74 48.18 7.26 36.71
N GLY A 75 49.04 7.31 35.68
CA GLY A 75 48.62 7.65 34.30
C GLY A 75 47.61 6.65 33.73
N SER A 76 47.71 5.36 34.04
CA SER A 76 46.77 4.33 33.63
C SER A 76 45.43 4.45 34.37
N VAL A 77 45.44 4.81 35.66
CA VAL A 77 44.24 5.08 36.48
C VAL A 77 43.45 6.24 35.87
N VAL A 78 44.10 7.34 35.51
CA VAL A 78 43.43 8.50 34.87
C VAL A 78 42.72 8.04 33.56
N LYS A 79 43.42 7.35 32.68
CA LYS A 79 42.84 6.86 31.43
C LYS A 79 41.67 5.87 31.65
N SER A 80 41.79 5.01 32.63
CA SER A 80 40.72 4.06 32.97
C SER A 80 39.48 4.78 33.53
N ASN A 81 39.67 5.85 34.31
CA ASN A 81 38.57 6.68 34.80
C ASN A 81 37.85 7.39 33.65
N ASP A 82 38.58 7.96 32.71
CA ASP A 82 37.99 8.57 31.51
C ASP A 82 37.18 7.54 30.70
N SER A 83 37.75 6.34 30.50
CA SER A 83 37.05 5.24 29.79
C SER A 83 35.81 4.77 30.55
N ALA A 84 35.83 4.74 31.88
CA ALA A 84 34.65 4.39 32.69
C ALA A 84 33.55 5.45 32.58
N SER A 85 33.93 6.74 32.50
CA SER A 85 33.00 7.84 32.25
C SER A 85 32.33 7.74 30.87
N ASP A 86 33.12 7.48 29.82
CA ASP A 86 32.59 7.27 28.46
C ASP A 86 31.67 6.05 28.41
N LEU A 87 32.02 4.96 29.07
CA LEU A 87 31.21 3.76 29.14
C LEU A 87 29.88 4.00 29.89
N SER A 88 29.89 4.84 30.92
CA SER A 88 28.67 5.25 31.62
C SER A 88 27.73 6.03 30.69
N ALA A 89 28.25 7.01 29.96
CA ALA A 89 27.47 7.78 29.00
C ALA A 89 26.90 6.88 27.90
N MET A 90 27.70 5.93 27.37
CA MET A 90 27.23 4.95 26.36
C MET A 90 26.13 4.02 26.89
N THR A 91 26.21 3.62 28.18
CA THR A 91 25.15 2.78 28.77
C THR A 91 23.84 3.55 28.96
N GLU A 92 23.91 4.83 29.33
CA GLU A 92 22.73 5.71 29.40
C GLU A 92 22.07 5.88 27.99
N GLU A 93 22.86 6.17 26.96
CA GLU A 93 22.37 6.30 25.58
C GLU A 93 21.76 4.98 25.06
N LEU A 94 22.42 3.86 25.36
CA LEU A 94 21.92 2.55 24.97
C LEU A 94 20.62 2.19 25.69
N SER A 95 20.46 2.58 26.96
CA SER A 95 19.21 2.41 27.72
C SER A 95 18.07 3.20 27.11
N ALA A 96 18.30 4.46 26.71
CA ALA A 96 17.32 5.28 26.01
C ALA A 96 16.94 4.66 24.65
N THR A 97 17.95 4.16 23.92
CA THR A 97 17.72 3.48 22.63
C THR A 97 16.85 2.21 22.79
N MET A 98 17.10 1.39 23.82
CA MET A 98 16.27 0.21 24.09
C MET A 98 14.83 0.59 24.42
N GLN A 99 14.62 1.68 25.14
CA GLN A 99 13.28 2.19 25.42
C GLN A 99 12.56 2.68 24.16
N ASP A 100 13.25 3.41 23.28
CA ASP A 100 12.70 3.89 22.02
C ASP A 100 12.34 2.74 21.07
N VAL A 101 13.19 1.70 21.01
CA VAL A 101 12.90 0.48 20.27
C VAL A 101 11.66 -0.22 20.84
N GLY A 102 11.52 -0.32 22.16
CA GLY A 102 10.34 -0.88 22.81
C GLY A 102 9.04 -0.13 22.46
N LEU A 103 9.07 1.21 22.46
CA LEU A 103 7.93 2.03 22.02
C LEU A 103 7.60 1.82 20.54
N SER A 104 8.63 1.69 19.68
CA SER A 104 8.47 1.42 18.26
C SER A 104 7.82 0.06 18.01
N VAL A 105 8.22 -0.96 18.75
CA VAL A 105 7.66 -2.31 18.69
C VAL A 105 6.18 -2.31 19.06
N ASN A 106 5.78 -1.60 20.11
CA ASN A 106 4.36 -1.45 20.46
C ASN A 106 3.56 -0.78 19.33
N THR A 107 4.11 0.27 18.72
CA THR A 107 3.47 0.96 17.58
C THR A 107 3.31 0.03 16.37
N ILE A 108 4.33 -0.80 16.08
CA ILE A 108 4.25 -1.78 14.99
C ILE A 108 3.19 -2.85 15.29
N ASN A 109 3.08 -3.27 16.56
CA ASN A 109 2.04 -4.22 16.98
C ASN A 109 0.63 -3.67 16.78
N ASP A 110 0.38 -2.42 17.21
CA ASP A 110 -0.90 -1.76 17.02
C ASP A 110 -1.25 -1.61 15.54
N ASN A 111 -0.27 -1.22 14.71
CA ASN A 111 -0.45 -1.13 13.26
C ASN A 111 -0.73 -2.50 12.61
N ALA A 112 -0.11 -3.57 13.09
CA ALA A 112 -0.37 -4.92 12.59
C ALA A 112 -1.79 -5.40 12.92
N ASP A 113 -2.27 -5.09 14.13
CA ASP A 113 -3.65 -5.36 14.54
C ASP A 113 -4.68 -4.59 13.71
N ASP A 114 -4.41 -3.31 13.41
CA ASP A 114 -5.28 -2.50 12.56
C ASP A 114 -5.26 -3.01 11.11
N MET A 115 -4.10 -3.42 10.58
CA MET A 115 -4.02 -4.06 9.26
C MET A 115 -4.78 -5.37 9.18
N LEU A 116 -4.80 -6.20 10.23
CA LEU A 116 -5.63 -7.42 10.28
C LEU A 116 -7.13 -7.09 10.18
N LYS A 117 -7.60 -6.04 10.86
CA LYS A 117 -8.99 -5.58 10.75
C LYS A 117 -9.31 -5.11 9.33
N ASP A 118 -8.41 -4.34 8.72
CA ASP A 118 -8.58 -3.86 7.35
C ASP A 118 -8.61 -5.03 6.34
N VAL A 119 -7.77 -6.04 6.52
CA VAL A 119 -7.77 -7.27 5.73
C VAL A 119 -9.11 -8.00 5.83
N GLU A 120 -9.71 -8.08 7.01
CA GLU A 120 -11.03 -8.71 7.23
C GLU A 120 -12.16 -7.92 6.56
N ILE A 121 -12.09 -6.58 6.61
CA ILE A 121 -13.01 -5.70 5.89
C ILE A 121 -12.89 -5.89 4.38
N ILE A 122 -11.67 -5.97 3.84
CA ILE A 122 -11.42 -6.19 2.40
C ILE A 122 -11.99 -7.55 1.98
N ALA A 123 -11.76 -8.62 2.75
CA ALA A 123 -12.30 -9.94 2.47
C ALA A 123 -13.84 -9.93 2.40
N THR A 124 -14.49 -9.29 3.36
CA THR A 124 -15.96 -9.15 3.40
C THR A 124 -16.46 -8.35 2.19
N LYS A 125 -15.80 -7.24 1.86
CA LYS A 125 -16.17 -6.40 0.70
C LYS A 125 -15.97 -7.11 -0.62
N SER A 126 -14.94 -7.93 -0.73
CA SER A 126 -14.70 -8.75 -1.94
C SER A 126 -15.81 -9.77 -2.14
N ASP A 127 -16.30 -10.39 -1.08
CA ASP A 127 -17.45 -11.31 -1.14
C ASP A 127 -18.74 -10.59 -1.54
N ASP A 128 -19.04 -9.43 -0.95
CA ASP A 128 -20.17 -8.57 -1.33
C ASP A 128 -20.13 -8.22 -2.84
N ILE A 129 -18.95 -7.83 -3.36
CA ILE A 129 -18.76 -7.47 -4.78
C ILE A 129 -18.91 -8.71 -5.66
N ASN A 130 -18.44 -9.87 -5.23
CA ASN A 130 -18.57 -11.13 -5.97
C ASN A 130 -20.04 -11.53 -6.08
N GLN A 131 -20.81 -11.39 -5.00
CA GLN A 131 -22.26 -11.61 -5.03
C GLN A 131 -22.97 -10.62 -5.97
N PHE A 132 -22.63 -9.34 -5.90
CA PHE A 132 -23.18 -8.32 -6.80
C PHE A 132 -22.86 -8.62 -8.27
N SER A 133 -21.66 -9.12 -8.57
CA SER A 133 -21.25 -9.51 -9.92
C SER A 133 -22.10 -10.67 -10.47
N LYS A 134 -22.44 -11.65 -9.61
CA LYS A 134 -23.35 -12.74 -10.00
C LYS A 134 -24.76 -12.23 -10.31
N GLU A 135 -25.27 -11.28 -9.52
CA GLU A 135 -26.57 -10.64 -9.80
C GLU A 135 -26.53 -9.84 -11.10
N MET A 136 -25.44 -9.09 -11.35
CA MET A 136 -25.25 -8.33 -12.58
C MET A 136 -25.21 -9.24 -13.82
N LYS A 137 -24.54 -10.40 -13.72
CA LYS A 137 -24.51 -11.43 -14.77
C LYS A 137 -25.90 -11.98 -15.09
N ALA A 138 -26.67 -12.32 -14.05
CA ALA A 138 -28.04 -12.78 -14.21
C ALA A 138 -28.95 -11.72 -14.86
N ASN A 139 -28.81 -10.46 -14.45
CA ASN A 139 -29.54 -9.35 -15.05
C ASN A 139 -29.14 -9.10 -16.52
N ALA A 140 -27.86 -9.22 -16.85
CA ALA A 140 -27.37 -9.12 -18.21
C ALA A 140 -27.92 -10.22 -19.11
N GLU A 141 -27.98 -11.47 -18.62
CA GLU A 141 -28.58 -12.60 -19.34
C GLU A 141 -30.08 -12.38 -19.60
N LYS A 142 -30.77 -11.80 -18.62
CA LYS A 142 -32.19 -11.44 -18.77
C LYS A 142 -32.38 -10.34 -19.83
N ILE A 143 -31.60 -9.27 -19.79
CA ILE A 143 -31.63 -8.18 -20.76
C ILE A 143 -31.39 -8.74 -22.18
N GLU A 144 -30.38 -9.59 -22.37
CA GLU A 144 -30.07 -10.24 -23.63
C GLU A 144 -31.25 -11.07 -24.11
N SER A 145 -31.84 -11.92 -23.25
CA SER A 145 -32.97 -12.77 -23.58
C SER A 145 -34.21 -11.95 -23.94
N ASP A 146 -34.56 -10.95 -23.15
CA ASP A 146 -35.74 -10.10 -23.41
C ASP A 146 -35.57 -9.30 -24.72
N ALA A 147 -34.38 -8.78 -25.00
CA ALA A 147 -34.09 -8.09 -26.25
C ALA A 147 -34.21 -9.01 -27.48
N ARG A 148 -33.66 -10.23 -27.39
CA ARG A 148 -33.83 -11.24 -28.49
C ARG A 148 -35.27 -11.60 -28.70
N TYR A 149 -36.02 -11.83 -27.62
CA TYR A 149 -37.45 -12.12 -27.71
C TYR A 149 -38.20 -10.97 -28.40
N ASN A 150 -37.98 -9.73 -27.95
CA ASN A 150 -38.63 -8.55 -28.53
C ASN A 150 -38.24 -8.32 -30.00
N MET A 151 -37.00 -8.61 -30.38
CA MET A 151 -36.55 -8.53 -31.77
C MET A 151 -37.31 -9.52 -32.66
N VAL A 152 -37.48 -10.77 -32.24
CA VAL A 152 -38.22 -11.80 -32.98
C VAL A 152 -39.68 -11.40 -33.08
N GLN A 153 -40.31 -11.03 -31.96
CA GLN A 153 -41.73 -10.64 -31.93
C GLN A 153 -42.03 -9.42 -32.82
N THR A 154 -41.13 -8.45 -32.82
CA THR A 154 -41.27 -7.25 -33.64
C THR A 154 -41.11 -7.61 -35.12
N GLY A 155 -40.12 -8.46 -35.45
CA GLY A 155 -39.94 -8.96 -36.85
C GLY A 155 -41.17 -9.68 -37.40
N GLU A 156 -41.76 -10.59 -36.59
CA GLU A 156 -43.00 -11.28 -36.97
C GLU A 156 -44.18 -10.33 -37.18
N LYS A 157 -44.36 -9.33 -36.29
CA LYS A 157 -45.39 -8.30 -36.41
C LYS A 157 -45.22 -7.45 -37.69
N VAL A 158 -43.96 -7.08 -37.98
CA VAL A 158 -43.64 -6.35 -39.24
C VAL A 158 -44.04 -7.16 -40.46
N GLY A 159 -43.72 -8.47 -40.49
CA GLY A 159 -44.16 -9.38 -41.57
C GLY A 159 -45.67 -9.39 -41.71
N ASN A 160 -46.39 -9.58 -40.61
CA ASN A 160 -47.86 -9.60 -40.63
C ASN A 160 -48.49 -8.27 -41.11
N ILE A 161 -47.92 -7.12 -40.70
CA ILE A 161 -48.39 -5.79 -41.16
C ILE A 161 -48.20 -5.65 -42.67
N LEU A 162 -47.06 -6.09 -43.22
CA LEU A 162 -46.79 -6.05 -44.66
C LEU A 162 -47.75 -6.92 -45.42
N ASP A 163 -48.08 -8.14 -44.96
CA ASP A 163 -49.02 -9.04 -45.59
C ASP A 163 -50.42 -8.44 -45.61
N VAL A 164 -50.90 -7.89 -44.46
CA VAL A 164 -52.23 -7.25 -44.45
C VAL A 164 -52.26 -5.99 -45.31
N LEU A 165 -51.20 -5.21 -45.36
CA LEU A 165 -51.12 -4.01 -46.19
C LEU A 165 -51.15 -4.36 -47.68
N ASN A 166 -50.37 -5.36 -48.12
CA ASN A 166 -50.34 -5.83 -49.48
C ASN A 166 -51.71 -6.31 -49.89
N LYS A 167 -52.40 -7.06 -49.04
CA LYS A 167 -53.77 -7.51 -49.31
C LYS A 167 -54.75 -6.36 -49.43
N ALA A 168 -54.70 -5.35 -48.58
CA ALA A 168 -55.55 -4.16 -48.64
C ALA A 168 -55.32 -3.34 -49.90
N ILE A 169 -54.06 -3.23 -50.36
CA ILE A 169 -53.73 -2.60 -51.66
C ILE A 169 -54.32 -3.40 -52.84
N GLU A 170 -54.24 -4.73 -52.78
CA GLU A 170 -54.81 -5.58 -53.84
C GLU A 170 -56.32 -5.48 -53.85
N ASP A 171 -56.99 -5.52 -52.71
CA ASP A 171 -58.46 -5.33 -52.62
C ASP A 171 -58.86 -3.94 -53.09
N SER A 172 -58.06 -2.91 -52.90
CA SER A 172 -58.29 -1.54 -53.39
C SER A 172 -58.30 -1.42 -54.91
N LYS A 173 -57.64 -2.34 -55.66
CA LYS A 173 -57.72 -2.37 -57.11
C LYS A 173 -59.12 -2.68 -57.61
N SER A 174 -59.98 -3.28 -56.77
CA SER A 174 -61.41 -3.48 -57.13
C SER A 174 -62.17 -2.17 -57.25
N VAL A 175 -61.69 -1.09 -56.63
CA VAL A 175 -62.30 0.26 -56.77
C VAL A 175 -62.08 0.82 -58.19
N ASP A 176 -61.02 0.42 -58.90
CA ASP A 176 -60.80 0.78 -60.28
C ASP A 176 -61.86 0.14 -61.18
N GLN A 177 -62.34 -1.08 -60.86
CA GLN A 177 -63.42 -1.71 -61.54
C GLN A 177 -64.74 -0.93 -61.35
N VAL A 178 -64.98 -0.42 -60.10
CA VAL A 178 -66.16 0.41 -59.85
C VAL A 178 -66.08 1.73 -60.63
N ASN A 179 -64.90 2.33 -60.78
CA ASN A 179 -64.69 3.51 -61.61
C ASN A 179 -65.00 3.22 -63.11
N ASN A 180 -64.58 2.10 -63.62
CA ASN A 180 -64.92 1.69 -65.01
C ASN A 180 -66.42 1.48 -65.19
N LEU A 181 -67.06 0.76 -64.23
CA LEU A 181 -68.53 0.60 -64.28
C LEU A 181 -69.29 1.91 -64.20
N THR A 182 -68.79 2.84 -63.35
CA THR A 182 -69.39 4.15 -63.20
C THR A 182 -69.25 5.01 -64.49
N ASN A 183 -68.10 4.90 -65.15
CA ASN A 183 -67.92 5.50 -66.49
C ASN A 183 -68.90 4.95 -67.52
N ASP A 184 -69.14 3.62 -67.52
CA ASP A 184 -70.15 3.02 -68.38
C ASP A 184 -71.57 3.55 -68.09
N ILE A 185 -71.90 3.71 -66.73
CA ILE A 185 -73.22 4.33 -66.38
C ILE A 185 -73.31 5.79 -66.88
N LEU A 186 -72.24 6.56 -66.79
CA LEU A 186 -72.18 7.92 -67.28
C LEU A 186 -72.42 7.98 -68.81
N ASN A 187 -71.79 7.07 -69.55
CA ASN A 187 -71.99 6.94 -70.99
C ASN A 187 -73.42 6.55 -71.31
N ILE A 188 -73.98 5.53 -70.62
CA ILE A 188 -75.37 5.11 -70.82
C ILE A 188 -76.38 6.25 -70.50
N SER A 189 -76.16 6.96 -69.39
CA SER A 189 -76.97 8.09 -68.95
C SER A 189 -76.90 9.21 -69.98
N SER A 190 -75.74 9.51 -70.57
CA SER A 190 -75.57 10.51 -71.63
C SER A 190 -76.30 10.12 -72.89
N GLN A 191 -76.16 8.84 -73.30
CA GLN A 191 -76.89 8.33 -74.46
C GLN A 191 -78.42 8.34 -74.24
N THR A 192 -78.88 7.91 -73.06
CA THR A 192 -80.30 7.91 -72.69
C THR A 192 -80.86 9.34 -72.65
N ASN A 193 -80.11 10.31 -72.14
CA ASN A 193 -80.46 11.72 -72.15
C ASN A 193 -80.62 12.25 -73.58
N LEU A 194 -79.71 11.91 -74.50
CA LEU A 194 -79.81 12.27 -75.94
C LEU A 194 -81.01 11.59 -76.62
N LEU A 195 -81.27 10.31 -76.32
CA LEU A 195 -82.44 9.59 -76.87
C LEU A 195 -83.75 10.19 -76.36
N ALA A 196 -83.82 10.51 -75.10
CA ALA A 196 -84.97 11.16 -74.47
C ALA A 196 -85.24 12.59 -75.02
N LEU A 197 -84.14 13.35 -75.23
CA LEU A 197 -84.25 14.67 -75.92
C LEU A 197 -84.76 14.52 -77.34
N ASN A 198 -84.27 13.58 -78.13
CA ASN A 198 -84.76 13.33 -79.47
C ASN A 198 -86.21 12.85 -79.49
N ALA A 199 -86.61 12.02 -78.49
CA ALA A 199 -88.00 11.60 -78.33
C ALA A 199 -88.93 12.77 -77.90
N SER A 200 -88.47 13.64 -77.03
CA SER A 200 -89.21 14.87 -76.64
C SER A 200 -89.38 15.82 -77.80
N ILE A 201 -88.36 15.99 -78.65
CA ILE A 201 -88.46 16.80 -79.89
C ILE A 201 -89.46 16.19 -80.83
N GLU A 202 -89.45 14.87 -81.09
CA GLU A 202 -90.39 14.22 -82.06
C GLU A 202 -91.82 14.20 -81.44
N ALA A 203 -91.95 14.04 -80.13
CA ALA A 203 -93.27 14.13 -79.46
C ALA A 203 -93.87 15.56 -79.55
N ALA A 204 -93.08 16.59 -79.44
CA ALA A 204 -93.48 17.95 -79.69
C ALA A 204 -93.89 18.19 -81.17
N ARG A 205 -93.20 17.51 -82.05
CA ARG A 205 -93.52 17.58 -83.53
C ARG A 205 -94.86 16.94 -83.93
N ALA A 206 -95.30 15.91 -83.15
CA ALA A 206 -96.58 15.23 -83.36
C ALA A 206 -97.81 15.98 -82.79
N GLY A 207 -97.60 17.14 -82.10
CA GLY A 207 -98.66 17.99 -81.63
C GLY A 207 -99.54 17.35 -80.55
N GLU A 208 -100.84 17.48 -80.62
CA GLU A 208 -101.77 16.93 -79.60
C GLU A 208 -101.63 15.39 -79.39
N ALA A 209 -101.34 14.63 -80.48
CA ALA A 209 -101.15 13.19 -80.39
C ALA A 209 -99.86 12.75 -79.62
N GLY A 210 -98.91 13.66 -79.51
CA GLY A 210 -97.62 13.35 -78.91
C GLY A 210 -97.51 13.78 -77.40
N LYS A 211 -98.50 14.43 -76.79
CA LYS A 211 -98.43 14.97 -75.42
C LYS A 211 -98.05 13.91 -74.36
N GLY A 212 -98.67 12.69 -74.45
CA GLY A 212 -98.33 11.63 -73.51
C GLY A 212 -96.90 11.12 -73.66
N PHE A 213 -96.38 11.07 -74.93
CA PHE A 213 -95.02 10.69 -75.22
C PHE A 213 -94.00 11.74 -74.80
N ALA A 214 -94.33 13.01 -74.86
CA ALA A 214 -93.47 14.12 -74.43
C ALA A 214 -93.21 14.07 -72.91
N VAL A 215 -94.27 13.78 -72.09
CA VAL A 215 -94.13 13.63 -70.64
C VAL A 215 -93.25 12.45 -70.31
N VAL A 216 -93.39 11.29 -70.96
CA VAL A 216 -92.57 10.11 -70.75
C VAL A 216 -91.09 10.38 -71.13
N ALA A 217 -90.88 11.05 -72.30
CA ALA A 217 -89.54 11.43 -72.71
C ALA A 217 -88.86 12.42 -71.74
N ASP A 218 -89.61 13.41 -71.17
CA ASP A 218 -89.06 14.33 -70.20
C ASP A 218 -88.76 13.63 -68.87
N GLU A 219 -89.59 12.65 -68.48
CA GLU A 219 -89.33 11.79 -67.31
C GLU A 219 -88.06 10.92 -67.47
N ILE A 220 -87.93 10.30 -68.70
CA ILE A 220 -86.69 9.54 -68.99
C ILE A 220 -85.47 10.42 -69.00
N ARG A 221 -85.59 11.70 -69.47
CA ARG A 221 -84.54 12.66 -69.47
C ARG A 221 -84.13 13.03 -68.04
N GLN A 222 -85.11 13.23 -67.14
CA GLN A 222 -84.83 13.52 -65.69
C GLN A 222 -84.19 12.28 -65.01
N LEU A 223 -84.61 11.06 -65.29
CA LEU A 223 -84.00 9.83 -64.82
C LEU A 223 -82.55 9.71 -65.26
N ALA A 224 -82.27 9.98 -66.53
CA ALA A 224 -80.93 9.97 -67.08
C ALA A 224 -80.01 11.04 -66.40
N ASP A 225 -80.51 12.22 -66.21
CA ASP A 225 -79.78 13.26 -65.50
C ASP A 225 -79.51 12.89 -63.99
N SER A 226 -80.51 12.31 -63.29
CA SER A 226 -80.35 11.77 -61.93
C SER A 226 -79.36 10.60 -61.87
N SER A 227 -79.41 9.71 -62.83
CA SER A 227 -78.45 8.59 -62.99
C SER A 227 -77.05 9.10 -63.18
N ARG A 228 -76.84 10.13 -64.04
CA ARG A 228 -75.55 10.79 -64.26
C ARG A 228 -75.03 11.46 -63.01
N GLU A 229 -75.88 12.18 -62.26
CA GLU A 229 -75.48 12.83 -60.94
C GLU A 229 -75.07 11.80 -59.91
N THR A 230 -75.80 10.66 -59.81
CA THR A 230 -75.50 9.54 -58.92
C THR A 230 -74.16 8.90 -59.29
N ALA A 231 -73.91 8.63 -60.58
CA ALA A 231 -72.60 8.09 -61.02
C ALA A 231 -71.44 9.05 -60.73
N ASN A 232 -71.62 10.35 -60.95
CA ASN A 232 -70.57 11.35 -60.53
C ASN A 232 -70.32 11.36 -59.02
N LYS A 233 -71.34 11.22 -58.17
CA LYS A 233 -71.19 11.09 -56.73
C LYS A 233 -70.39 9.81 -56.35
N ILE A 234 -70.73 8.68 -57.04
CA ILE A 234 -70.00 7.43 -56.84
C ILE A 234 -68.51 7.60 -57.21
N GLN A 235 -68.21 8.21 -58.34
CA GLN A 235 -66.84 8.54 -58.76
C GLN A 235 -66.06 9.38 -57.74
N SER A 236 -66.74 10.44 -57.22
CA SER A 236 -66.14 11.30 -56.19
C SER A 236 -65.85 10.53 -54.92
N ILE A 237 -66.76 9.67 -54.44
CA ILE A 237 -66.53 8.83 -53.26
C ILE A 237 -65.38 7.82 -53.53
N ASN A 238 -65.34 7.20 -54.66
CA ASN A 238 -64.28 6.27 -55.05
C ASN A 238 -62.88 6.95 -55.03
N SER A 239 -62.80 8.16 -55.59
CA SER A 239 -61.54 8.91 -55.59
C SER A 239 -61.04 9.20 -54.11
N VAL A 240 -61.98 9.51 -53.19
CA VAL A 240 -61.66 9.68 -51.74
C VAL A 240 -61.19 8.37 -51.11
N VAL A 241 -61.84 7.25 -51.42
CA VAL A 241 -61.46 5.91 -50.94
C VAL A 241 -60.05 5.54 -51.41
N VAL A 242 -59.76 5.67 -52.72
CA VAL A 242 -58.43 5.41 -53.29
C VAL A 242 -57.35 6.30 -52.59
N ALA A 243 -57.64 7.58 -52.46
CA ALA A 243 -56.73 8.49 -51.81
C ALA A 243 -56.47 8.10 -50.31
N ALA A 244 -57.52 7.66 -49.60
CA ALA A 244 -57.40 7.21 -48.23
C ALA A 244 -56.56 5.92 -48.07
N VAL A 245 -56.76 4.95 -49.02
CA VAL A 245 -55.97 3.70 -49.06
C VAL A 245 -54.50 3.98 -49.37
N ASN A 246 -54.22 4.86 -50.33
CA ASN A 246 -52.85 5.24 -50.68
C ASN A 246 -52.14 5.92 -49.46
N ASN A 247 -52.80 6.88 -48.78
CA ASN A 247 -52.29 7.50 -47.60
C ASN A 247 -52.04 6.50 -46.48
N LEU A 248 -52.91 5.53 -46.26
CA LEU A 248 -52.75 4.46 -45.31
C LEU A 248 -51.55 3.57 -45.66
N SER A 249 -51.39 3.25 -46.95
CA SER A 249 -50.26 2.47 -47.46
C SER A 249 -48.92 3.18 -47.21
N ASP A 250 -48.86 4.48 -47.55
CA ASP A 250 -47.64 5.28 -47.34
C ASP A 250 -47.26 5.38 -45.84
N ASN A 251 -48.24 5.67 -44.98
CA ASN A 251 -48.01 5.72 -43.54
C ASN A 251 -47.59 4.36 -42.95
N ALA A 252 -48.19 3.27 -43.40
CA ALA A 252 -47.82 1.93 -42.96
C ALA A 252 -46.40 1.54 -43.44
N ASN A 253 -46.04 1.85 -44.69
CA ASN A 253 -44.68 1.67 -45.19
C ASN A 253 -43.65 2.48 -44.41
N ASN A 254 -43.97 3.72 -44.08
CA ASN A 254 -43.11 4.55 -43.21
C ASN A 254 -42.94 3.93 -41.84
N LEU A 255 -44.00 3.39 -41.22
CA LEU A 255 -43.93 2.70 -39.92
C LEU A 255 -43.07 1.43 -40.02
N VAL A 256 -43.25 0.60 -41.03
CA VAL A 256 -42.45 -0.58 -41.28
C VAL A 256 -40.97 -0.22 -41.47
N SER A 257 -40.68 0.80 -42.23
CA SER A 257 -39.32 1.31 -42.43
C SER A 257 -38.70 1.77 -41.12
N TYR A 258 -39.43 2.49 -40.26
CA TYR A 258 -38.98 2.90 -38.93
C TYR A 258 -38.69 1.69 -38.04
N LEU A 259 -39.58 0.69 -38.03
CA LEU A 259 -39.36 -0.53 -37.25
C LEU A 259 -38.13 -1.31 -37.72
N GLN A 260 -37.90 -1.42 -38.99
CA GLN A 260 -36.76 -2.15 -39.56
C GLN A 260 -35.43 -1.40 -39.43
N GLN A 261 -35.44 -0.08 -39.63
CA GLN A 261 -34.20 0.72 -39.67
C GLN A 261 -33.80 1.27 -38.30
N THR A 262 -34.74 1.38 -37.37
CA THR A 262 -34.48 1.98 -36.04
C THR A 262 -34.68 0.96 -34.92
N ILE A 263 -35.88 0.39 -34.80
CA ILE A 263 -36.25 -0.41 -33.62
C ILE A 263 -35.54 -1.77 -33.59
N LEU A 264 -35.49 -2.49 -34.70
CA LEU A 264 -34.80 -3.79 -34.76
C LEU A 264 -33.28 -3.66 -34.50
N PRO A 265 -32.56 -2.69 -35.09
CA PRO A 265 -31.16 -2.42 -34.72
C PRO A 265 -30.96 -2.00 -33.27
N GLU A 266 -31.91 -1.26 -32.66
CA GLU A 266 -31.84 -0.93 -31.21
C GLU A 266 -31.91 -2.18 -30.34
N PHE A 267 -32.81 -3.15 -30.66
CA PHE A 267 -32.83 -4.42 -29.96
C PHE A 267 -31.52 -5.19 -30.11
N GLN A 268 -30.88 -5.16 -31.26
CA GLN A 268 -29.56 -5.75 -31.46
C GLN A 268 -28.52 -5.07 -30.56
N THR A 269 -28.56 -3.73 -30.41
CA THR A 269 -27.70 -2.98 -29.50
C THR A 269 -27.89 -3.41 -28.05
N PHE A 270 -29.14 -3.69 -27.63
CA PHE A 270 -29.42 -4.22 -26.28
C PHE A 270 -28.87 -5.64 -26.09
N VAL A 271 -28.96 -6.50 -27.10
CA VAL A 271 -28.36 -7.83 -27.10
C VAL A 271 -26.84 -7.73 -26.87
N ASP A 272 -26.19 -6.91 -27.73
CA ASP A 272 -24.72 -6.72 -27.64
C ASP A 272 -24.31 -6.09 -26.29
N GLY A 273 -25.12 -5.16 -25.78
CA GLY A 273 -24.99 -4.59 -24.45
C GLY A 273 -25.07 -5.63 -23.32
N GLY A 274 -26.07 -6.51 -23.40
CA GLY A 274 -26.24 -7.62 -22.46
C GLY A 274 -25.02 -8.55 -22.43
N VAL A 275 -24.52 -8.95 -23.61
CA VAL A 275 -23.30 -9.75 -23.75
C VAL A 275 -22.11 -9.05 -23.07
N LYS A 276 -21.91 -7.77 -23.34
CA LYS A 276 -20.80 -6.99 -22.78
C LYS A 276 -20.91 -6.81 -21.25
N TYR A 277 -22.11 -6.61 -20.72
CA TYR A 277 -22.34 -6.56 -19.28
C TYR A 277 -22.03 -7.90 -18.61
N LYS A 278 -22.37 -9.01 -19.23
CA LYS A 278 -22.03 -10.36 -18.77
C LYS A 278 -20.51 -10.59 -18.73
N GLU A 279 -19.79 -10.16 -19.76
CA GLU A 279 -18.33 -10.24 -19.80
C GLU A 279 -17.70 -9.38 -18.70
N ASN A 280 -18.19 -8.15 -18.50
CA ASN A 280 -17.73 -7.27 -17.43
C ASN A 280 -17.98 -7.87 -16.04
N ALA A 281 -19.15 -8.47 -15.82
CA ALA A 281 -19.46 -9.15 -14.56
C ALA A 281 -18.50 -10.31 -14.31
N SER A 282 -18.21 -11.13 -15.32
CA SER A 282 -17.25 -12.23 -15.22
C SER A 282 -15.82 -11.73 -14.95
N TYR A 283 -15.43 -10.60 -15.52
CA TYR A 283 -14.14 -9.98 -15.23
C TYR A 283 -14.04 -9.52 -13.77
N ILE A 284 -15.09 -8.89 -13.24
CA ILE A 284 -15.15 -8.47 -11.83
C ILE A 284 -15.11 -9.69 -10.90
N GLU A 285 -15.85 -10.75 -11.21
CA GLU A 285 -15.85 -12.02 -10.47
C GLU A 285 -14.42 -12.57 -10.35
N ASN A 286 -13.69 -12.71 -11.45
CA ASN A 286 -12.32 -13.18 -11.46
C ASN A 286 -11.36 -12.25 -10.68
N ALA A 287 -11.54 -10.93 -10.79
CA ALA A 287 -10.74 -9.96 -10.05
C ALA A 287 -10.98 -10.07 -8.53
N MET A 288 -12.22 -10.31 -8.11
CA MET A 288 -12.54 -10.50 -6.69
C MET A 288 -11.99 -11.82 -6.13
N ASP A 289 -11.98 -12.89 -6.93
CA ASP A 289 -11.34 -14.14 -6.53
C ASP A 289 -9.82 -13.94 -6.31
N GLU A 290 -9.15 -13.17 -7.18
CA GLU A 290 -7.75 -12.79 -6.97
C GLU A 290 -7.57 -11.91 -5.72
N PHE A 291 -8.50 -10.99 -5.45
CA PHE A 291 -8.48 -10.18 -4.23
C PHE A 291 -8.57 -11.03 -2.97
N VAL A 292 -9.45 -12.02 -2.93
CA VAL A 292 -9.58 -12.95 -1.80
C VAL A 292 -8.28 -13.73 -1.60
N GLU A 293 -7.67 -14.25 -2.66
CA GLU A 293 -6.35 -14.93 -2.56
C GLU A 293 -5.26 -14.01 -1.99
N LYS A 294 -5.20 -12.75 -2.46
CA LYS A 294 -4.23 -11.77 -1.94
C LYS A 294 -4.49 -11.40 -0.49
N THR A 295 -5.75 -11.36 -0.08
CA THR A 295 -6.15 -11.10 1.29
C THR A 295 -5.70 -12.21 2.24
N ASP A 296 -5.80 -13.47 1.83
CA ASP A 296 -5.30 -14.61 2.59
C ASP A 296 -3.75 -14.56 2.75
N VAL A 297 -3.04 -14.17 1.68
CA VAL A 297 -1.58 -13.96 1.77
C VAL A 297 -1.24 -12.82 2.73
N LEU A 298 -1.98 -11.70 2.68
CA LEU A 298 -1.78 -10.58 3.60
C LEU A 298 -1.99 -11.01 5.06
N LYS A 299 -3.04 -11.77 5.34
CA LYS A 299 -3.31 -12.31 6.69
C LYS A 299 -2.13 -13.14 7.20
N LYS A 300 -1.61 -14.04 6.37
CA LYS A 300 -0.43 -14.84 6.71
C LYS A 300 0.80 -13.98 6.99
N ASN A 301 1.03 -12.95 6.17
CA ASN A 301 2.15 -12.02 6.39
C ASN A 301 1.99 -11.27 7.73
N MET A 302 0.76 -10.90 8.12
CA MET A 302 0.51 -10.26 9.43
C MET A 302 0.79 -11.22 10.60
N ASP A 303 0.46 -12.50 10.48
CA ASP A 303 0.82 -13.51 11.48
C ASP A 303 2.36 -13.65 11.63
N GLU A 304 3.09 -13.61 10.51
CA GLU A 304 4.57 -13.61 10.51
C GLU A 304 5.15 -12.34 11.15
N ILE A 305 4.54 -11.18 10.90
CA ILE A 305 4.92 -9.91 11.53
C ILE A 305 4.68 -9.99 13.04
N ALA A 306 3.52 -10.47 13.51
CA ALA A 306 3.21 -10.65 14.92
C ALA A 306 4.23 -11.56 15.62
N HIS A 307 4.64 -12.66 14.96
CA HIS A 307 5.70 -13.52 15.48
C HIS A 307 7.05 -12.80 15.57
N SER A 308 7.40 -12.01 14.56
CA SER A 308 8.63 -11.21 14.54
C SER A 308 8.65 -10.15 15.64
N ILE A 309 7.51 -9.49 15.91
CA ILE A 309 7.32 -8.53 16.99
C ILE A 309 7.62 -9.18 18.34
N ASN A 310 7.07 -10.36 18.61
CA ASN A 310 7.34 -11.10 19.86
C ASN A 310 8.83 -11.41 20.03
N THR A 311 9.51 -11.77 18.93
CA THR A 311 10.96 -12.02 18.95
C THR A 311 11.73 -10.73 19.26
N ILE A 312 11.39 -9.60 18.63
CA ILE A 312 12.05 -8.31 18.88
C ILE A 312 11.79 -7.85 20.31
N THR A 313 10.59 -8.03 20.85
CA THR A 313 10.27 -7.72 22.26
C THR A 313 11.21 -8.46 23.21
N THR A 314 11.41 -9.77 22.97
CA THR A 314 12.34 -10.57 23.77
C THR A 314 13.78 -10.03 23.69
N VAL A 315 14.25 -9.67 22.49
CA VAL A 315 15.59 -9.11 22.27
C VAL A 315 15.75 -7.74 22.96
N VAL A 316 14.70 -6.92 22.97
CA VAL A 316 14.69 -5.63 23.66
C VAL A 316 14.80 -5.83 25.18
N ASP A 317 14.04 -6.77 25.75
CA ASP A 317 14.09 -7.08 27.18
C ASP A 317 15.48 -7.62 27.60
N GLU A 318 16.03 -8.55 26.79
CA GLU A 318 17.40 -9.07 27.02
C GLU A 318 18.44 -7.97 26.86
N GLY A 319 18.29 -7.08 25.87
CA GLY A 319 19.15 -5.92 25.64
C GLY A 319 19.11 -4.96 26.82
N ALA A 320 17.93 -4.61 27.33
CA ALA A 320 17.77 -3.75 28.50
C ALA A 320 18.43 -4.36 29.75
N ALA A 321 18.27 -5.68 29.96
CA ALA A 321 18.96 -6.38 31.05
C ALA A 321 20.49 -6.34 30.89
N GLY A 322 21.00 -6.52 29.66
CA GLY A 322 22.41 -6.41 29.32
C GLY A 322 22.97 -5.01 29.60
N VAL A 323 22.25 -3.96 29.22
CA VAL A 323 22.61 -2.57 29.50
C VAL A 323 22.68 -2.29 31.01
N ASN A 324 21.71 -2.77 31.78
CA ASN A 324 21.71 -2.64 33.22
C ASN A 324 22.93 -3.34 33.86
N ASN A 325 23.27 -4.53 33.39
CA ASN A 325 24.47 -5.25 33.87
C ASN A 325 25.77 -4.53 33.48
N ALA A 326 25.83 -3.91 32.30
CA ALA A 326 26.98 -3.07 31.91
C ALA A 326 27.12 -1.84 32.82
N ALA A 327 26.00 -1.17 33.15
CA ALA A 327 26.03 -0.04 34.11
C ALA A 327 26.55 -0.45 35.47
N ILE A 328 26.10 -1.58 36.03
CA ILE A 328 26.59 -2.14 37.29
C ILE A 328 28.11 -2.46 37.21
N SER A 329 28.55 -3.06 36.12
CA SER A 329 29.96 -3.39 35.91
C SER A 329 30.83 -2.13 35.80
N THR A 330 30.32 -1.08 35.15
CA THR A 330 30.99 0.21 35.07
C THR A 330 31.13 0.86 36.46
N GLN A 331 30.07 0.79 37.28
CA GLN A 331 30.13 1.30 38.65
C GLN A 331 31.18 0.56 39.48
N ASN A 332 31.27 -0.77 39.39
CA ASN A 332 32.28 -1.57 40.08
C ASN A 332 33.70 -1.21 39.56
N LEU A 333 33.86 -0.99 38.26
CA LEU A 333 35.12 -0.56 37.66
C LEU A 333 35.58 0.79 38.25
N VAL A 334 34.68 1.75 38.41
CA VAL A 334 34.99 3.05 39.04
C VAL A 334 35.47 2.84 40.50
N GLU A 335 34.83 1.95 41.25
CA GLU A 335 35.24 1.64 42.63
C GLU A 335 36.64 0.99 42.66
N ASP A 336 36.93 0.05 41.75
CA ASP A 336 38.25 -0.57 41.64
C ASP A 336 39.34 0.45 41.27
N ILE A 337 39.04 1.39 40.37
CA ILE A 337 39.93 2.48 39.96
C ILE A 337 40.29 3.35 41.19
N VAL A 338 39.28 3.71 42.00
CA VAL A 338 39.51 4.48 43.24
C VAL A 338 40.39 3.71 44.24
N ASN A 339 40.16 2.41 44.38
CA ASN A 339 40.97 1.54 45.26
C ASN A 339 42.42 1.44 44.78
N ILE A 340 42.66 1.27 43.47
CA ILE A 340 44.00 1.28 42.87
C ILE A 340 44.67 2.62 43.10
N SER A 341 43.99 3.76 42.89
CA SER A 341 44.51 5.10 43.12
C SER A 341 44.97 5.27 44.56
N ASN A 342 44.15 4.85 45.54
CA ASN A 342 44.53 4.89 46.98
C ASN A 342 45.77 4.05 47.26
N LYS A 343 45.90 2.85 46.67
CA LYS A 343 47.08 2.01 46.81
C LYS A 343 48.34 2.63 46.18
N MET A 344 48.20 3.37 45.09
CA MET A 344 49.32 4.09 44.47
C MET A 344 49.79 5.26 45.38
N ILE A 345 48.88 5.98 46.04
CA ILE A 345 49.21 7.01 47.01
C ILE A 345 49.99 6.41 48.17
N GLU A 346 49.56 5.24 48.68
CA GLU A 346 50.26 4.51 49.73
C GLU A 346 51.68 4.09 49.28
N ASN A 347 51.81 3.48 48.11
CA ASN A 347 53.08 3.08 47.52
C ASN A 347 54.04 4.26 47.30
N LYS A 348 53.52 5.42 46.86
CA LYS A 348 54.29 6.66 46.74
C LYS A 348 54.84 7.13 48.08
N SER A 349 54.03 7.06 49.16
CA SER A 349 54.45 7.39 50.52
C SER A 349 55.54 6.44 50.98
N ILE A 350 55.38 5.12 50.73
CA ILE A 350 56.41 4.12 51.09
C ILE A 350 57.74 4.41 50.42
N ALA A 351 57.68 4.63 49.05
CA ALA A 351 58.89 4.98 48.28
C ALA A 351 59.58 6.25 48.83
N GLN A 352 58.83 7.30 49.18
CA GLN A 352 59.34 8.51 49.68
C GLN A 352 59.99 8.30 51.10
N ASN A 353 59.35 7.48 51.94
CA ASN A 353 59.91 7.13 53.28
C ASN A 353 61.22 6.32 53.18
N LEU A 354 61.28 5.35 52.25
CA LEU A 354 62.49 4.60 51.97
C LEU A 354 63.60 5.51 51.43
N LYS A 355 63.31 6.44 50.57
CA LYS A 355 64.20 7.43 50.00
C LYS A 355 64.78 8.33 51.17
N ASN A 356 63.86 8.80 51.99
CA ASN A 356 64.25 9.63 53.13
C ASN A 356 65.16 8.86 54.16
N SER A 357 64.83 7.57 54.41
CA SER A 357 65.61 6.72 55.31
C SER A 357 66.99 6.36 54.73
N THR A 358 67.12 6.28 53.39
CA THR A 358 68.43 6.02 52.75
C THR A 358 69.26 7.29 52.59
N ASN A 359 68.67 8.49 52.61
CA ASN A 359 69.35 9.78 52.45
C ASN A 359 70.28 10.11 53.69
N ILE A 360 70.17 9.39 54.81
CA ILE A 360 71.13 9.50 55.92
C ILE A 360 72.52 9.04 55.49
N PHE A 361 72.65 8.27 54.42
CA PHE A 361 73.96 7.86 53.89
C PHE A 361 74.31 8.82 52.75
N ALA A 362 75.27 9.70 52.94
CA ALA A 362 75.74 10.71 52.01
C ALA A 362 76.60 10.07 50.89
N LYS A 363 77.21 8.96 51.13
CA LYS A 363 78.12 8.22 50.22
C LYS A 363 77.99 6.71 50.42
N PHE A 364 77.78 5.97 49.31
CA PHE A 364 77.72 4.52 49.24
C PHE A 364 78.33 3.97 47.96
#